data_1cb9bb6e84af1964f5ea53f49eea574d
#
_entry.id   1cb9bb6e84af1964f5ea53f49eea574d
#
_cell.length_a   1.000
_cell.length_b   1.000
_cell.length_c   1.000
_cell.angle_alpha   90.00
_cell.angle_beta   90.00
_cell.angle_gamma   90.00
#
_symmetry.space_group_name_H-M   'P 1'
#
loop_
_entity.id
_entity.type
_entity.pdbx_description
1 polymer ?
#
loop_
_entity_poly.entity_id
_entity_poly.type
_entity_poly.pdbx_seq_one_letter_code
_entity_poly.pdbx_strand_id
1 'polypeptide(L)'
;MLYNVKCYFIGYYFIKEDPFMTYEMDIAGLKRDLPLCKVTDDLYIGAFVIFGDVELTVHCAAELLKRAPEYDYLLAPEAKSIPLLYEMARQSGADEYFLARKGPKAYMSGVFEVNVKSITTMSVQKLVIDTADAEKIKGKRVLILDDVISTGESLRATEELVRQAGGIVAGRMAVLAEGDAINQDDIIVLGHLPLFNPDGTVKA
;
A
#
# COMPACT_ATOMS: atom_id res chain seq x y z
N MET A 1 33.75 26.01 17.79
CA MET A 1 33.95 25.05 16.67
C MET A 1 32.62 24.92 15.96
N LEU A 2 32.41 25.78 14.97
CA LEU A 2 31.13 25.88 14.25
C LEU A 2 31.11 24.79 13.17
N TYR A 3 30.22 23.80 13.33
CA TYR A 3 29.98 22.85 12.27
C TYR A 3 29.25 23.54 11.11
N ASN A 4 29.95 23.74 10.02
CA ASN A 4 29.41 24.15 8.75
C ASN A 4 28.54 22.99 8.21
N VAL A 5 27.26 22.99 8.49
CA VAL A 5 26.27 22.18 7.76
C VAL A 5 26.11 22.86 6.42
N LYS A 6 26.84 22.37 5.42
CA LYS A 6 26.52 22.66 4.02
C LYS A 6 25.19 22.01 3.71
N CYS A 7 24.09 22.74 3.89
CA CYS A 7 22.84 22.42 3.21
C CYS A 7 23.13 22.54 1.72
N TYR A 8 23.32 21.40 1.06
CA TYR A 8 23.15 21.34 -0.37
C TYR A 8 21.66 21.60 -0.63
N PHE A 9 21.30 22.85 -0.86
CA PHE A 9 20.14 23.18 -1.64
C PHE A 9 20.39 22.56 -3.02
N ILE A 10 20.00 21.29 -3.19
CA ILE A 10 19.64 20.79 -4.51
C ILE A 10 18.53 21.74 -4.90
N GLY A 11 18.83 22.62 -5.84
CA GLY A 11 17.91 23.66 -6.26
C GLY A 11 16.56 22.98 -6.48
N TYR A 12 15.56 23.43 -5.74
CA TYR A 12 14.20 23.29 -6.18
C TYR A 12 14.19 24.00 -7.54
N TYR A 13 14.45 23.26 -8.58
CA TYR A 13 13.82 23.55 -9.83
C TYR A 13 12.33 23.36 -9.54
N PHE A 14 11.67 24.42 -9.11
CA PHE A 14 10.32 24.62 -9.50
C PHE A 14 10.38 24.54 -11.02
N ILE A 15 10.12 23.38 -11.58
CA ILE A 15 9.65 23.28 -12.93
C ILE A 15 8.33 24.03 -12.86
N LYS A 16 8.45 25.31 -13.06
CA LYS A 16 7.33 26.18 -13.35
C LYS A 16 6.84 25.60 -14.66
N GLU A 17 5.56 25.32 -14.72
CA GLU A 17 4.82 25.16 -15.96
C GLU A 17 4.53 23.72 -16.38
N ASP A 18 3.58 23.17 -15.70
CA ASP A 18 2.22 22.98 -16.21
C ASP A 18 1.33 22.95 -14.98
N PRO A 19 0.11 23.50 -14.98
CA PRO A 19 -0.78 23.27 -13.86
C PRO A 19 -0.84 21.78 -13.67
N PHE A 20 -0.43 21.30 -12.47
CA PHE A 20 -0.47 19.87 -12.16
C PHE A 20 -1.82 19.35 -12.61
N MET A 21 -1.85 18.55 -13.66
CA MET A 21 -3.07 17.87 -14.04
C MET A 21 -3.51 17.05 -12.85
N THR A 22 -4.76 17.17 -12.47
CA THR A 22 -5.34 16.39 -11.37
C THR A 22 -6.55 15.64 -11.86
N TYR A 23 -6.83 14.54 -11.17
CA TYR A 23 -8.06 13.78 -11.34
C TYR A 23 -8.86 13.81 -10.06
N GLU A 24 -10.06 14.42 -10.09
CA GLU A 24 -10.97 14.41 -8.93
C GLU A 24 -11.57 13.01 -8.79
N MET A 25 -11.40 12.42 -7.61
CA MET A 25 -11.93 11.09 -7.30
C MET A 25 -12.70 11.14 -5.98
N ASP A 26 -13.86 10.48 -5.93
CA ASP A 26 -14.55 10.17 -4.68
C ASP A 26 -13.95 8.88 -4.09
N ILE A 27 -13.42 8.98 -2.89
CA ILE A 27 -12.81 7.88 -2.15
C ILE A 27 -13.47 7.81 -0.78
N ALA A 28 -14.22 6.75 -0.54
CA ALA A 28 -14.94 6.56 0.73
C ALA A 28 -15.88 7.74 1.09
N GLY A 29 -16.51 8.37 0.09
CA GLY A 29 -17.38 9.52 0.25
C GLY A 29 -16.67 10.87 0.40
N LEU A 30 -15.36 10.92 0.22
CA LEU A 30 -14.55 12.13 0.27
C LEU A 30 -13.92 12.41 -1.10
N LYS A 31 -14.08 13.63 -1.60
CA LYS A 31 -13.45 14.05 -2.85
C LYS A 31 -11.99 14.42 -2.62
N ARG A 32 -11.11 13.92 -3.48
CA ARG A 32 -9.69 14.26 -3.50
C ARG A 32 -9.21 14.48 -4.93
N ASP A 33 -8.37 15.50 -5.11
CA ASP A 33 -7.68 15.78 -6.36
C ASP A 33 -6.35 15.05 -6.37
N LEU A 34 -6.25 13.98 -7.17
CA LEU A 34 -5.04 13.19 -7.31
C LEU A 34 -4.15 13.79 -8.39
N PRO A 35 -2.91 14.20 -8.08
CA PRO A 35 -1.96 14.66 -9.10
C PRO A 35 -1.69 13.57 -10.13
N LEU A 36 -1.71 13.92 -11.41
CA LEU A 36 -1.33 13.00 -12.48
C LEU A 36 0.19 13.02 -12.67
N CYS A 37 0.81 11.86 -12.47
CA CYS A 37 2.25 11.70 -12.54
C CYS A 37 2.65 10.85 -13.74
N LYS A 38 3.63 11.34 -14.52
CA LYS A 38 4.19 10.63 -15.67
C LYS A 38 4.96 9.39 -15.21
N VAL A 39 4.64 8.24 -15.80
CA VAL A 39 5.36 6.97 -15.63
C VAL A 39 6.19 6.65 -16.86
N THR A 40 5.59 6.77 -18.05
CA THR A 40 6.26 6.66 -19.35
C THR A 40 5.81 7.79 -20.26
N ASP A 41 6.30 7.84 -21.50
CA ASP A 41 5.85 8.86 -22.46
C ASP A 41 4.36 8.72 -22.80
N ASP A 42 3.79 7.51 -22.67
CA ASP A 42 2.41 7.19 -23.04
C ASP A 42 1.51 6.87 -21.83
N LEU A 43 2.03 7.00 -20.59
CA LEU A 43 1.32 6.56 -19.39
C LEU A 43 1.49 7.53 -18.23
N TYR A 44 0.36 7.96 -17.69
CA TYR A 44 0.26 8.69 -16.43
C TYR A 44 -0.59 7.90 -15.43
N ILE A 45 -0.30 8.08 -14.15
CA ILE A 45 -1.06 7.52 -13.02
C ILE A 45 -1.58 8.64 -12.12
N GLY A 46 -2.69 8.39 -11.45
CA GLY A 46 -3.15 9.24 -10.35
C GLY A 46 -2.33 8.95 -9.08
N ALA A 47 -1.58 9.93 -8.60
CA ALA A 47 -0.74 9.71 -7.42
C ALA A 47 -1.59 9.70 -6.14
N PHE A 48 -2.06 8.51 -5.74
CA PHE A 48 -2.71 8.32 -4.46
C PHE A 48 -1.67 8.18 -3.34
N VAL A 49 -1.71 9.09 -2.38
CA VAL A 49 -0.83 9.10 -1.20
C VAL A 49 -1.67 9.37 0.04
N ILE A 50 -1.89 8.34 0.85
CA ILE A 50 -2.71 8.43 2.06
C ILE A 50 -1.97 9.11 3.23
N PHE A 51 -0.63 9.26 3.15
CA PHE A 51 0.16 9.91 4.18
C PHE A 51 -0.29 11.36 4.42
N GLY A 52 -0.54 11.70 5.68
CA GLY A 52 -0.93 13.04 6.10
C GLY A 52 -2.42 13.35 5.95
N ASP A 53 -3.18 12.55 5.21
CA ASP A 53 -4.63 12.70 5.09
C ASP A 53 -5.35 11.88 6.16
N VAL A 54 -5.48 12.47 7.34
CA VAL A 54 -6.09 11.80 8.50
C VAL A 54 -7.56 11.52 8.28
N GLU A 55 -8.30 12.50 7.72
CA GLU A 55 -9.73 12.36 7.46
C GLU A 55 -9.99 11.18 6.49
N LEU A 56 -9.29 11.16 5.37
CA LEU A 56 -9.41 10.08 4.38
C LEU A 56 -9.03 8.72 4.97
N THR A 57 -7.95 8.66 5.77
CA THR A 57 -7.51 7.42 6.42
C THR A 57 -8.59 6.85 7.33
N VAL A 58 -9.23 7.70 8.15
CA VAL A 58 -10.33 7.30 9.06
C VAL A 58 -11.52 6.78 8.28
N HIS A 59 -11.94 7.48 7.23
CA HIS A 59 -13.07 7.08 6.39
C HIS A 59 -12.80 5.78 5.63
N CYS A 60 -11.63 5.66 5.00
CA CYS A 60 -11.24 4.43 4.29
C CYS A 60 -11.21 3.22 5.23
N ALA A 61 -10.64 3.36 6.43
CA ALA A 61 -10.61 2.30 7.43
C ALA A 61 -12.03 1.86 7.81
N ALA A 62 -12.94 2.80 8.07
CA ALA A 62 -14.33 2.50 8.43
C ALA A 62 -15.07 1.76 7.30
N GLU A 63 -14.92 2.21 6.05
CA GLU A 63 -15.59 1.59 4.90
C GLU A 63 -15.02 0.21 4.55
N LEU A 64 -13.71 0.00 4.71
CA LEU A 64 -13.08 -1.31 4.53
C LEU A 64 -13.51 -2.28 5.62
N LEU A 65 -13.56 -1.85 6.89
CA LEU A 65 -14.01 -2.72 7.99
C LEU A 65 -15.43 -3.24 7.82
N LYS A 66 -16.35 -2.46 7.22
CA LYS A 66 -17.72 -2.92 6.89
C LYS A 66 -17.75 -4.09 5.90
N ARG A 67 -16.70 -4.24 5.09
CA ARG A 67 -16.57 -5.23 4.02
C ARG A 67 -15.58 -6.34 4.35
N ALA A 68 -14.88 -6.21 5.49
CA ALA A 68 -13.84 -7.15 5.88
C ALA A 68 -14.44 -8.54 6.17
N PRO A 69 -13.83 -9.62 5.68
CA PRO A 69 -14.17 -10.97 6.11
C PRO A 69 -13.74 -11.18 7.56
N GLU A 70 -14.08 -12.29 8.16
CA GLU A 70 -13.56 -12.66 9.47
C GLU A 70 -12.03 -12.86 9.43
N TYR A 71 -11.31 -12.24 10.33
CA TYR A 71 -9.86 -12.32 10.46
C TYR A 71 -9.42 -12.32 11.94
N ASP A 72 -8.21 -12.78 12.18
CA ASP A 72 -7.59 -12.75 13.50
C ASP A 72 -6.54 -11.62 13.59
N TYR A 73 -5.84 -11.34 12.48
CA TYR A 73 -4.81 -10.31 12.40
C TYR A 73 -4.87 -9.52 11.10
N LEU A 74 -4.40 -8.27 11.19
CA LEU A 74 -4.16 -7.39 10.05
C LEU A 74 -2.67 -7.40 9.70
N LEU A 75 -2.33 -7.44 8.43
CA LEU A 75 -0.97 -7.34 7.94
C LEU A 75 -0.91 -6.48 6.67
N ALA A 76 0.08 -5.60 6.58
CA ALA A 76 0.32 -4.80 5.39
C ALA A 76 1.81 -4.72 5.05
N PRO A 77 2.19 -4.53 3.76
CA PRO A 77 3.57 -4.19 3.40
C PRO A 77 3.91 -2.74 3.77
N GLU A 78 5.18 -2.45 4.11
CA GLU A 78 5.62 -1.06 4.23
C GLU A 78 5.70 -0.40 2.84
N ALA A 79 5.43 0.91 2.69
CA ALA A 79 5.26 1.85 3.78
C ALA A 79 3.90 2.58 3.75
N LYS A 80 3.29 2.81 2.57
CA LYS A 80 2.14 3.72 2.39
C LYS A 80 0.88 3.23 3.09
N SER A 81 0.70 1.93 3.21
CA SER A 81 -0.43 1.29 3.89
C SER A 81 -0.40 1.37 5.43
N ILE A 82 0.71 1.84 6.04
CA ILE A 82 0.84 1.90 7.51
C ILE A 82 -0.26 2.73 8.20
N PRO A 83 -0.62 3.95 7.75
CA PRO A 83 -1.69 4.71 8.40
C PRO A 83 -3.04 3.97 8.36
N LEU A 84 -3.37 3.36 7.22
CA LEU A 84 -4.58 2.57 7.05
C LEU A 84 -4.59 1.35 7.97
N LEU A 85 -3.48 0.61 8.02
CA LEU A 85 -3.30 -0.56 8.88
C LEU A 85 -3.52 -0.23 10.34
N TYR A 86 -2.87 0.84 10.83
CA TYR A 86 -3.03 1.32 12.21
C TYR A 86 -4.49 1.71 12.48
N GLU A 87 -5.10 2.47 11.60
CA GLU A 87 -6.45 2.98 11.82
C GLU A 87 -7.50 1.86 11.77
N MET A 88 -7.36 0.88 10.88
CA MET A 88 -8.23 -0.30 10.86
C MET A 88 -8.07 -1.12 12.15
N ALA A 89 -6.85 -1.33 12.64
CA ALA A 89 -6.61 -2.00 13.92
C ALA A 89 -7.27 -1.23 15.08
N ARG A 90 -7.09 0.09 15.13
CA ARG A 90 -7.69 0.94 16.18
C ARG A 90 -9.21 0.89 16.15
N GLN A 91 -9.84 0.98 14.98
CA GLN A 91 -11.30 0.98 14.84
C GLN A 91 -11.90 -0.40 15.12
N SER A 92 -11.21 -1.49 14.78
CA SER A 92 -11.66 -2.85 15.07
C SER A 92 -11.42 -3.28 16.52
N GLY A 93 -10.69 -2.49 17.31
CA GLY A 93 -10.30 -2.81 18.69
C GLY A 93 -9.22 -3.89 18.77
N ALA A 94 -8.43 -4.07 17.71
CA ALA A 94 -7.31 -5.01 17.73
C ALA A 94 -6.14 -4.46 18.57
N ASP A 95 -5.53 -5.33 19.38
CA ASP A 95 -4.39 -4.95 20.24
C ASP A 95 -3.07 -4.88 19.45
N GLU A 96 -2.98 -5.58 18.32
CA GLU A 96 -1.76 -5.62 17.49
C GLU A 96 -2.08 -5.81 16.01
N TYR A 97 -1.14 -5.44 15.17
CA TYR A 97 -1.11 -5.67 13.73
C TYR A 97 0.32 -5.98 13.28
N PHE A 98 0.48 -6.54 12.09
CA PHE A 98 1.80 -6.90 11.57
C PHE A 98 2.18 -6.07 10.34
N LEU A 99 3.48 -5.80 10.23
CA LEU A 99 4.03 -5.02 9.13
C LEU A 99 5.12 -5.84 8.41
N ALA A 100 4.85 -6.17 7.14
CA ALA A 100 5.85 -6.78 6.27
C ALA A 100 6.82 -5.70 5.77
N ARG A 101 8.11 -5.86 6.08
CA ARG A 101 9.15 -4.88 5.78
C ARG A 101 9.99 -5.30 4.58
N LYS A 102 10.54 -4.32 3.88
CA LYS A 102 11.44 -4.55 2.72
C LYS A 102 12.86 -5.01 3.12
N GLY A 103 13.13 -5.09 4.40
CA GLY A 103 14.40 -5.57 4.93
C GLY A 103 14.43 -5.62 6.45
N PRO A 104 15.36 -6.40 7.02
CA PRO A 104 15.47 -6.59 8.47
C PRO A 104 15.80 -5.28 9.19
N LYS A 105 15.36 -5.19 10.45
CA LYS A 105 15.64 -4.06 11.34
C LYS A 105 16.40 -4.56 12.58
N ALA A 106 17.23 -3.69 13.14
CA ALA A 106 18.11 -4.04 14.26
C ALA A 106 17.38 -4.49 15.55
N TYR A 107 16.10 -4.15 15.68
CA TYR A 107 15.28 -4.53 16.84
C TYR A 107 14.58 -5.89 16.70
N MET A 108 14.64 -6.52 15.50
CA MET A 108 14.03 -7.84 15.30
C MET A 108 14.78 -8.91 16.08
N SER A 109 14.02 -9.77 16.77
CA SER A 109 14.56 -10.92 17.52
C SER A 109 15.05 -12.02 16.61
N GLY A 110 14.48 -12.09 15.41
CA GLY A 110 14.86 -12.98 14.31
C GLY A 110 14.22 -12.48 13.02
N VAL A 111 14.63 -13.06 11.89
CA VAL A 111 14.14 -12.65 10.57
C VAL A 111 13.46 -13.82 9.89
N PHE A 112 12.17 -13.69 9.66
CA PHE A 112 11.41 -14.54 8.77
C PHE A 112 11.30 -13.82 7.41
N GLU A 113 11.88 -14.40 6.38
CA GLU A 113 12.09 -13.77 5.08
C GLU A 113 11.44 -14.55 3.95
N VAL A 114 10.79 -13.84 3.05
CA VAL A 114 10.26 -14.38 1.80
C VAL A 114 10.80 -13.58 0.62
N ASN A 115 11.27 -14.29 -0.40
CA ASN A 115 11.75 -13.74 -1.65
C ASN A 115 10.80 -14.19 -2.77
N VAL A 116 10.05 -13.24 -3.35
CA VAL A 116 9.16 -13.52 -4.47
C VAL A 116 9.72 -12.88 -5.73
N LYS A 117 9.97 -13.71 -6.75
CA LYS A 117 10.38 -13.21 -8.06
C LYS A 117 9.19 -12.54 -8.74
N SER A 118 9.41 -11.30 -9.18
CA SER A 118 8.43 -10.64 -10.05
C SER A 118 8.29 -11.42 -11.37
N ILE A 119 7.05 -11.54 -11.84
CA ILE A 119 6.75 -12.17 -13.12
C ILE A 119 7.05 -11.19 -14.27
N THR A 120 6.94 -9.89 -14.00
CA THR A 120 7.01 -8.82 -15.01
C THR A 120 8.36 -8.11 -15.05
N THR A 121 9.12 -8.14 -13.95
CA THR A 121 10.43 -7.51 -13.83
C THR A 121 11.44 -8.53 -13.30
N MET A 122 12.73 -8.36 -13.66
CA MET A 122 13.83 -9.21 -13.11
C MET A 122 14.08 -8.92 -11.62
N SER A 123 13.24 -8.12 -10.96
CA SER A 123 13.37 -7.76 -9.57
C SER A 123 12.83 -8.86 -8.64
N VAL A 124 13.52 -9.04 -7.51
CA VAL A 124 13.07 -9.91 -6.42
C VAL A 124 12.42 -9.02 -5.37
N GLN A 125 11.14 -9.22 -5.12
CA GLN A 125 10.45 -8.60 -3.99
C GLN A 125 10.84 -9.37 -2.72
N LYS A 126 11.52 -8.66 -1.81
CA LYS A 126 11.91 -9.19 -0.51
C LYS A 126 11.00 -8.61 0.56
N LEU A 127 10.36 -9.49 1.31
CA LEU A 127 9.60 -9.10 2.49
C LEU A 127 10.09 -9.88 3.71
N VAL A 128 10.11 -9.18 4.84
CA VAL A 128 10.52 -9.76 6.13
C VAL A 128 9.56 -9.35 7.23
N ILE A 129 9.35 -10.25 8.20
CA ILE A 129 8.73 -9.95 9.50
C ILE A 129 9.63 -10.50 10.61
N ASP A 130 9.40 -10.06 11.85
CA ASP A 130 10.04 -10.67 13.01
C ASP A 130 9.59 -12.13 13.14
N THR A 131 10.51 -13.02 13.52
CA THR A 131 10.18 -14.43 13.77
C THR A 131 9.09 -14.57 14.84
N ALA A 132 9.07 -13.71 15.85
CA ALA A 132 8.02 -13.69 16.87
C ALA A 132 6.63 -13.37 16.28
N ASP A 133 6.57 -12.48 15.26
CA ASP A 133 5.32 -12.16 14.56
C ASP A 133 4.89 -13.33 13.65
N ALA A 134 5.84 -14.00 12.99
CA ALA A 134 5.55 -15.17 12.17
C ALA A 134 4.94 -16.31 13.00
N GLU A 135 5.45 -16.55 14.23
CA GLU A 135 4.87 -17.54 15.14
C GLU A 135 3.43 -17.20 15.57
N LYS A 136 3.11 -15.92 15.77
CA LYS A 136 1.74 -15.48 16.07
C LYS A 136 0.78 -15.69 14.90
N ILE A 137 1.25 -15.53 13.67
CA ILE A 137 0.47 -15.69 12.43
C ILE A 137 0.12 -17.16 12.19
N LYS A 138 0.91 -18.11 12.68
CA LYS A 138 0.75 -19.54 12.42
C LYS A 138 -0.65 -20.06 12.80
N GLY A 139 -1.36 -20.62 11.82
CA GLY A 139 -2.73 -21.13 11.97
C GLY A 139 -3.80 -20.05 12.11
N LYS A 140 -3.46 -18.77 11.97
CA LYS A 140 -4.38 -17.64 12.10
C LYS A 140 -4.82 -17.11 10.75
N ARG A 141 -6.02 -16.52 10.73
CA ARG A 141 -6.59 -15.86 9.56
C ARG A 141 -6.03 -14.44 9.49
N VAL A 142 -5.29 -14.15 8.43
CA VAL A 142 -4.63 -12.85 8.23
C VAL A 142 -5.31 -12.11 7.09
N LEU A 143 -5.83 -10.91 7.38
CA LEU A 143 -6.34 -9.98 6.39
C LEU A 143 -5.21 -9.09 5.90
N ILE A 144 -4.95 -9.14 4.60
CA ILE A 144 -3.88 -8.36 3.95
C ILE A 144 -4.45 -7.04 3.46
N LEU A 145 -3.74 -5.95 3.79
CA LEU A 145 -4.11 -4.59 3.42
C LEU A 145 -3.04 -3.93 2.55
N ASP A 146 -3.46 -3.10 1.59
CA ASP A 146 -2.57 -2.17 0.89
C ASP A 146 -3.27 -0.82 0.69
N ASP A 147 -2.54 0.22 0.27
CA ASP A 147 -3.13 1.50 -0.12
C ASP A 147 -3.65 1.42 -1.56
N VAL A 148 -2.84 0.96 -2.49
CA VAL A 148 -3.18 0.75 -3.90
C VAL A 148 -2.64 -0.58 -4.38
N ILE A 149 -3.50 -1.39 -4.97
CA ILE A 149 -3.09 -2.60 -5.68
C ILE A 149 -3.10 -2.29 -7.18
N SER A 150 -1.94 -2.40 -7.84
CA SER A 150 -1.81 -2.22 -9.29
C SER A 150 -1.33 -3.51 -9.98
N THR A 151 -0.06 -3.84 -10.00
CA THR A 151 0.44 -5.10 -10.57
C THR A 151 0.18 -6.33 -9.69
N GLY A 152 -0.17 -6.12 -8.43
CA GLY A 152 -0.37 -7.17 -7.43
C GLY A 152 0.93 -7.86 -6.96
N GLU A 153 2.11 -7.39 -7.36
CA GLU A 153 3.38 -8.01 -6.95
C GLU A 153 3.60 -7.94 -5.43
N SER A 154 3.36 -6.76 -4.84
CA SER A 154 3.45 -6.56 -3.40
C SER A 154 2.45 -7.44 -2.65
N LEU A 155 1.23 -7.54 -3.17
CA LEU A 155 0.18 -8.39 -2.62
C LEU A 155 0.61 -9.86 -2.64
N ARG A 156 1.08 -10.39 -3.78
CA ARG A 156 1.55 -11.78 -3.90
C ARG A 156 2.71 -12.08 -2.96
N ALA A 157 3.66 -11.15 -2.82
CA ALA A 157 4.77 -11.32 -1.88
C ALA A 157 4.28 -11.37 -0.42
N THR A 158 3.29 -10.54 -0.08
CA THR A 158 2.69 -10.52 1.25
C THR A 158 1.89 -11.79 1.54
N GLU A 159 1.15 -12.30 0.57
CA GLU A 159 0.45 -13.59 0.70
C GLU A 159 1.41 -14.76 0.92
N GLU A 160 2.48 -14.79 0.13
CA GLU A 160 3.47 -15.83 0.27
C GLU A 160 4.14 -15.79 1.65
N LEU A 161 4.40 -14.58 2.17
CA LEU A 161 4.88 -14.40 3.54
C LEU A 161 3.93 -15.02 4.57
N VAL A 162 2.62 -14.73 4.46
CA VAL A 162 1.59 -15.29 5.36
C VAL A 162 1.54 -16.80 5.26
N ARG A 163 1.52 -17.36 4.04
CA ARG A 163 1.45 -18.82 3.82
C ARG A 163 2.70 -19.55 4.34
N GLN A 164 3.88 -19.01 4.09
CA GLN A 164 5.14 -19.61 4.59
C GLN A 164 5.27 -19.51 6.11
N ALA A 165 4.69 -18.45 6.73
CA ALA A 165 4.56 -18.37 8.19
C ALA A 165 3.51 -19.36 8.75
N GLY A 166 2.82 -20.11 7.89
CA GLY A 166 1.78 -21.07 8.29
C GLY A 166 0.44 -20.41 8.59
N GLY A 167 0.23 -19.17 8.20
CA GLY A 167 -1.03 -18.44 8.30
C GLY A 167 -2.00 -18.75 7.16
N ILE A 168 -3.24 -18.35 7.34
CA ILE A 168 -4.33 -18.48 6.37
C ILE A 168 -4.68 -17.08 5.86
N VAL A 169 -4.59 -16.84 4.55
CA VAL A 169 -5.03 -15.57 3.97
C VAL A 169 -6.55 -15.48 4.04
N ALA A 170 -7.06 -14.60 4.91
CA ALA A 170 -8.50 -14.39 5.10
C ALA A 170 -9.12 -13.57 3.97
N GLY A 171 -8.35 -12.65 3.41
CA GLY A 171 -8.80 -11.77 2.34
C GLY A 171 -7.72 -10.76 1.97
N ARG A 172 -8.01 -9.99 0.94
CA ARG A 172 -7.16 -8.95 0.37
C ARG A 172 -7.97 -7.67 0.24
N MET A 173 -7.46 -6.59 0.78
CA MET A 173 -8.15 -5.31 0.74
C MET A 173 -7.20 -4.17 0.39
N ALA A 174 -7.70 -3.18 -0.32
CA ALA A 174 -6.99 -1.93 -0.53
C ALA A 174 -7.97 -0.76 -0.61
N VAL A 175 -7.46 0.46 -0.51
CA VAL A 175 -8.28 1.64 -0.77
C VAL A 175 -8.64 1.66 -2.25
N LEU A 176 -7.66 1.49 -3.14
CA LEU A 176 -7.87 1.55 -4.59
C LEU A 176 -7.27 0.34 -5.32
N ALA A 177 -7.93 -0.07 -6.41
CA ALA A 177 -7.35 -0.93 -7.43
C ALA A 177 -7.02 -0.10 -8.68
N GLU A 178 -5.82 -0.25 -9.23
CA GLU A 178 -5.33 0.47 -10.39
C GLU A 178 -5.01 -0.46 -11.56
N GLY A 179 -5.31 -0.04 -12.77
CA GLY A 179 -5.00 -0.81 -13.98
C GLY A 179 -5.64 -2.20 -13.98
N ASP A 180 -4.86 -3.25 -14.26
CA ASP A 180 -5.37 -4.63 -14.36
C ASP A 180 -5.90 -5.20 -13.04
N ALA A 181 -5.52 -4.61 -11.90
CA ALA A 181 -6.05 -5.02 -10.60
C ALA A 181 -7.56 -4.76 -10.45
N ILE A 182 -8.12 -3.86 -11.26
CA ILE A 182 -9.56 -3.57 -11.30
C ILE A 182 -10.40 -4.82 -11.62
N ASN A 183 -9.85 -5.75 -12.38
CA ASN A 183 -10.52 -6.95 -12.85
C ASN A 183 -10.34 -8.17 -11.93
N GLN A 184 -9.75 -7.99 -10.74
CA GLN A 184 -9.53 -9.07 -9.78
C GLN A 184 -10.70 -9.12 -8.78
N ASP A 185 -11.60 -10.11 -8.96
CA ASP A 185 -12.81 -10.27 -8.14
C ASP A 185 -12.54 -10.70 -6.68
N ASP A 186 -11.31 -11.12 -6.38
CA ASP A 186 -10.89 -11.61 -5.07
C ASP A 186 -10.23 -10.54 -4.18
N ILE A 187 -10.24 -9.28 -4.63
CA ILE A 187 -9.73 -8.13 -3.90
C ILE A 187 -10.89 -7.19 -3.55
N ILE A 188 -11.02 -6.84 -2.27
CA ILE A 188 -12.02 -5.88 -1.81
C ILE A 188 -11.41 -4.49 -1.84
N VAL A 189 -12.00 -3.57 -2.63
CA VAL A 189 -11.53 -2.19 -2.77
C VAL A 189 -12.67 -1.18 -2.56
N LEU A 190 -12.32 0.06 -2.26
CA LEU A 190 -13.27 1.16 -2.15
C LEU A 190 -13.51 1.86 -3.49
N GLY A 191 -12.51 1.82 -4.39
CA GLY A 191 -12.63 2.45 -5.70
C GLY A 191 -11.63 1.91 -6.71
N HIS A 192 -11.88 2.27 -7.98
CA HIS A 192 -11.05 1.90 -9.11
C HIS A 192 -10.32 3.14 -9.61
N LEU A 193 -8.99 3.14 -9.55
CA LEU A 193 -8.14 4.22 -10.03
C LEU A 193 -7.76 3.96 -11.50
N PRO A 194 -8.23 4.79 -12.45
CA PRO A 194 -7.89 4.58 -13.84
C PRO A 194 -6.44 4.94 -14.14
N LEU A 195 -5.94 4.44 -15.27
CA LEU A 195 -4.73 4.92 -15.90
C LEU A 195 -5.05 6.10 -16.82
N PHE A 196 -4.05 6.93 -17.14
CA PHE A 196 -4.28 8.16 -17.89
C PHE A 196 -3.33 8.28 -19.09
N ASN A 197 -3.83 8.95 -20.12
CA ASN A 197 -3.06 9.41 -21.25
C ASN A 197 -2.21 10.66 -20.87
N PRO A 198 -1.21 11.05 -21.68
CA PRO A 198 -0.40 12.24 -21.44
C PRO A 198 -1.19 13.55 -21.38
N ASP A 199 -2.36 13.60 -21.97
CA ASP A 199 -3.26 14.76 -21.95
C ASP A 199 -4.20 14.79 -20.73
N GLY A 200 -4.09 13.82 -19.80
CA GLY A 200 -4.90 13.70 -18.59
C GLY A 200 -6.24 13.00 -18.79
N THR A 201 -6.58 12.56 -20.00
CA THR A 201 -7.78 11.75 -20.21
C THR A 201 -7.60 10.32 -19.70
N VAL A 202 -8.69 9.70 -19.25
CA VAL A 202 -8.68 8.31 -18.80
C VAL A 202 -8.29 7.41 -19.98
N LYS A 203 -7.33 6.54 -19.73
CA LYS A 203 -6.88 5.55 -20.72
C LYS A 203 -7.89 4.40 -20.78
N ALA A 204 -8.35 4.10 -22.00
CA ALA A 204 -9.29 3.02 -22.26
C ALA A 204 -8.66 1.62 -22.12
#